data_fc495e88f7aa296cd1e5cf968b485c3b
#
_entry.id   fc495e88f7aa296cd1e5cf968b485c3b
#
_cell.length_a   1.000
_cell.length_b   1.000
_cell.length_c   1.000
_cell.angle_alpha   90.00
_cell.angle_beta   90.00
_cell.angle_gamma   90.00
#
_symmetry.space_group_name_H-M   'P 1'
#
loop_
_entity.id
_entity.type
_entity.pdbx_description
1 polymer ?
#
loop_
_entity_poly.entity_id
_entity_poly.type
_entity_poly.pdbx_seq_one_letter_code
_entity_poly.pdbx_strand_id
1 'polypeptide(L)'
;MRRRIVDEDEAARWFAKADRGPLAADDRKAFLEWLEAPGNAEAYQETADAWSSLRAAKGADGLMAMRAAALRDASGISRRRAIFGLAGAATAAGGGGVAVMMASAAGATIRTSAGERLTAQLPDGSSVTLAPLSRVRVQYDAQRRRVRLVEGQAYFDMRSAPDRPFQVVVGVALALGTGGRFNVTMVGVTGLILIVDGALAVAGAGLAAPRRLTTGQMVSGQARPKAMAAADLDALTAWRDGRLVFNDTPLPQVAAAFNRYSSDQLSLAPGARLNDIRISGSFRYDGAREFANALRVGFGVRVQQVDRTTWEIAE
;
A
#
# COMPACT_ATOMS: atom_id res chain seq x y z
N MET A 1 -28.37 -17.33 -6.72
CA MET A 1 -27.58 -17.77 -5.54
C MET A 1 -26.57 -16.66 -5.24
N ARG A 2 -26.81 -15.83 -4.21
CA ARG A 2 -25.95 -14.67 -3.88
C ARG A 2 -24.75 -15.18 -3.08
N ARG A 3 -23.53 -15.16 -3.64
CA ARG A 3 -22.30 -15.33 -2.87
C ARG A 3 -22.17 -14.14 -1.92
N ARG A 4 -22.36 -14.38 -0.63
CA ARG A 4 -22.03 -13.42 0.42
C ARG A 4 -20.52 -13.23 0.40
N ILE A 5 -20.07 -11.99 0.27
CA ILE A 5 -18.64 -11.62 0.42
C ILE A 5 -18.31 -11.79 1.89
N VAL A 6 -17.15 -12.39 2.17
CA VAL A 6 -16.63 -12.54 3.54
C VAL A 6 -16.47 -11.15 4.14
N ASP A 7 -17.20 -10.89 5.21
CA ASP A 7 -17.15 -9.63 5.95
C ASP A 7 -16.04 -9.74 7.01
N GLU A 8 -14.84 -9.21 6.70
CA GLU A 8 -13.70 -9.19 7.64
C GLU A 8 -14.04 -8.38 8.91
N ASP A 9 -14.92 -7.38 8.82
CA ASP A 9 -15.44 -6.64 9.99
C ASP A 9 -16.33 -7.54 10.85
N GLU A 10 -17.06 -8.47 10.24
CA GLU A 10 -17.87 -9.44 10.97
C GLU A 10 -16.99 -10.48 11.66
N ALA A 11 -15.91 -10.92 11.04
CA ALA A 11 -14.90 -11.77 11.67
C ALA A 11 -14.26 -11.09 12.90
N ALA A 12 -13.90 -9.81 12.78
CA ALA A 12 -13.35 -9.02 13.88
C ALA A 12 -14.37 -8.82 15.02
N ARG A 13 -15.66 -8.62 14.72
CA ARG A 13 -16.74 -8.53 15.72
C ARG A 13 -16.94 -9.84 16.46
N TRP A 14 -16.98 -10.96 15.75
CA TRP A 14 -17.11 -12.30 16.35
C TRP A 14 -15.90 -12.62 17.22
N PHE A 15 -14.69 -12.30 16.74
CA PHE A 15 -13.48 -12.48 17.54
C PHE A 15 -13.52 -11.62 18.83
N ALA A 16 -13.84 -10.33 18.73
CA ALA A 16 -13.93 -9.43 19.89
C ALA A 16 -15.00 -9.89 20.90
N LYS A 17 -16.08 -10.53 20.42
CA LYS A 17 -17.15 -11.07 21.27
C LYS A 17 -16.71 -12.34 21.97
N ALA A 18 -16.07 -13.26 21.27
CA ALA A 18 -15.52 -14.51 21.81
C ALA A 18 -14.33 -14.27 22.78
N ASP A 19 -13.55 -13.23 22.54
CA ASP A 19 -12.40 -12.84 23.36
C ASP A 19 -12.78 -12.28 24.75
N ARG A 20 -14.00 -11.76 24.88
CA ARG A 20 -14.52 -11.26 26.18
C ARG A 20 -15.03 -12.36 27.11
N GLY A 21 -15.19 -13.59 26.62
CA GLY A 21 -15.66 -14.73 27.37
C GLY A 21 -16.57 -15.66 26.57
N PRO A 22 -17.14 -16.70 27.20
CA PRO A 22 -18.04 -17.64 26.53
C PRO A 22 -19.24 -16.93 25.90
N LEU A 23 -19.50 -17.21 24.63
CA LEU A 23 -20.65 -16.67 23.91
C LEU A 23 -21.97 -17.16 24.52
N ALA A 24 -22.95 -16.27 24.63
CA ALA A 24 -24.33 -16.63 24.96
C ALA A 24 -24.91 -17.64 23.95
N ALA A 25 -25.94 -18.40 24.33
CA ALA A 25 -26.46 -19.48 23.51
C ALA A 25 -26.86 -19.02 22.09
N ASP A 26 -27.56 -17.90 22.00
CA ASP A 26 -28.05 -17.33 20.72
C ASP A 26 -26.86 -16.82 19.86
N ASP A 27 -25.89 -16.18 20.49
CA ASP A 27 -24.66 -15.72 19.82
C ASP A 27 -23.80 -16.87 19.32
N ARG A 28 -23.73 -17.97 20.08
CA ARG A 28 -23.00 -19.18 19.69
C ARG A 28 -23.62 -19.81 18.47
N LYS A 29 -24.96 -19.88 18.42
CA LYS A 29 -25.70 -20.41 17.27
C LYS A 29 -25.43 -19.53 16.03
N ALA A 30 -25.59 -18.21 16.15
CA ALA A 30 -25.36 -17.28 15.06
C ALA A 30 -23.88 -17.30 14.59
N PHE A 31 -22.94 -17.46 15.50
CA PHE A 31 -21.51 -17.59 15.18
C PHE A 31 -21.23 -18.88 14.39
N LEU A 32 -21.80 -20.02 14.76
CA LEU A 32 -21.63 -21.28 14.05
C LEU A 32 -22.24 -21.21 12.65
N GLU A 33 -23.45 -20.65 12.52
CA GLU A 33 -24.09 -20.42 11.21
C GLU A 33 -23.26 -19.48 10.33
N TRP A 34 -22.64 -18.47 10.92
CA TRP A 34 -21.75 -17.57 10.21
C TRP A 34 -20.48 -18.29 9.74
N LEU A 35 -19.86 -19.15 10.57
CA LEU A 35 -18.67 -19.93 10.22
C LEU A 35 -18.88 -20.92 9.07
N GLU A 36 -20.11 -21.43 8.88
CA GLU A 36 -20.43 -22.35 7.79
C GLU A 36 -20.39 -21.67 6.40
N ALA A 37 -20.47 -20.36 6.34
CA ALA A 37 -20.38 -19.64 5.08
C ALA A 37 -18.94 -19.67 4.52
N PRO A 38 -18.75 -19.93 3.20
CA PRO A 38 -17.44 -20.09 2.61
C PRO A 38 -16.53 -18.86 2.83
N GLY A 39 -15.35 -19.09 3.40
CA GLY A 39 -14.33 -18.06 3.68
C GLY A 39 -14.43 -17.38 5.04
N ASN A 40 -15.54 -17.52 5.78
CA ASN A 40 -15.71 -16.88 7.09
C ASN A 40 -14.80 -17.51 8.15
N ALA A 41 -14.62 -18.82 8.12
CA ALA A 41 -13.71 -19.53 9.02
C ALA A 41 -12.24 -19.08 8.81
N GLU A 42 -11.82 -18.89 7.56
CA GLU A 42 -10.48 -18.34 7.24
C GLU A 42 -10.33 -16.91 7.74
N ALA A 43 -11.32 -16.04 7.52
CA ALA A 43 -11.32 -14.66 7.98
C ALA A 43 -11.26 -14.57 9.52
N TYR A 44 -12.00 -15.44 10.21
CA TYR A 44 -11.94 -15.53 11.67
C TYR A 44 -10.54 -15.97 12.16
N GLN A 45 -9.96 -16.98 11.53
CA GLN A 45 -8.62 -17.47 11.89
C GLN A 45 -7.55 -16.40 11.64
N GLU A 46 -7.59 -15.71 10.49
CA GLU A 46 -6.68 -14.59 10.19
C GLU A 46 -6.77 -13.48 11.25
N THR A 47 -7.97 -13.18 11.71
CA THR A 47 -8.22 -12.20 12.79
C THR A 47 -7.64 -12.69 14.13
N ALA A 48 -7.87 -13.94 14.49
CA ALA A 48 -7.35 -14.54 15.71
C ALA A 48 -5.82 -14.56 15.72
N ASP A 49 -5.18 -14.92 14.60
CA ASP A 49 -3.72 -14.96 14.46
C ASP A 49 -3.10 -13.54 14.57
N ALA A 50 -3.74 -12.54 13.99
CA ALA A 50 -3.32 -11.14 14.11
C ALA A 50 -3.36 -10.67 15.57
N TRP A 51 -4.43 -10.98 16.30
CA TRP A 51 -4.58 -10.61 17.71
C TRP A 51 -3.63 -11.40 18.64
N SER A 52 -3.39 -12.69 18.37
CA SER A 52 -2.43 -13.48 19.13
C SER A 52 -1.00 -12.92 19.00
N SER A 53 -0.62 -12.51 17.79
CA SER A 53 0.64 -11.85 17.50
C SER A 53 0.79 -10.50 18.22
N LEU A 54 -0.30 -9.72 18.30
CA LEU A 54 -0.34 -8.44 19.02
C LEU A 54 -0.21 -8.64 20.55
N ARG A 55 -0.84 -9.69 21.10
CA ARG A 55 -0.73 -10.02 22.54
C ARG A 55 0.66 -10.49 22.91
N ALA A 56 1.29 -11.31 22.07
CA ALA A 56 2.67 -11.74 22.25
C ALA A 56 3.66 -10.56 22.25
N ALA A 57 3.33 -9.48 21.52
CA ALA A 57 4.16 -8.27 21.43
C ALA A 57 4.00 -7.30 22.62
N LYS A 58 2.96 -7.43 23.45
CA LYS A 58 2.68 -6.51 24.56
C LYS A 58 3.54 -6.74 25.82
N GLY A 59 4.28 -7.84 25.92
CA GLY A 59 5.22 -8.10 27.03
C GLY A 59 6.66 -7.81 26.60
N ALA A 60 7.52 -7.31 27.53
CA ALA A 60 8.94 -7.11 27.27
C ALA A 60 9.63 -8.40 26.82
N ASP A 61 9.15 -9.55 27.31
CA ASP A 61 9.61 -10.89 26.93
C ASP A 61 9.12 -11.28 25.52
N GLY A 62 7.96 -10.78 25.07
CA GLY A 62 7.44 -10.99 23.73
C GLY A 62 8.28 -10.31 22.65
N LEU A 63 8.80 -9.11 22.92
CA LEU A 63 9.69 -8.39 22.00
C LEU A 63 11.03 -9.12 21.82
N MET A 64 11.54 -9.69 22.90
CA MET A 64 12.78 -10.51 22.88
C MET A 64 12.55 -11.87 22.19
N ALA A 65 11.37 -12.48 22.38
CA ALA A 65 10.99 -13.72 21.71
C ALA A 65 10.81 -13.52 20.19
N MET A 66 10.19 -12.40 19.77
CA MET A 66 10.09 -12.02 18.34
C MET A 66 11.46 -11.75 17.71
N ARG A 67 12.37 -11.10 18.45
CA ARG A 67 13.75 -10.87 18.00
C ARG A 67 14.53 -12.18 17.90
N ALA A 68 14.35 -13.09 18.84
CA ALA A 68 14.96 -14.42 18.83
C ALA A 68 14.36 -15.36 17.77
N ALA A 69 13.06 -15.23 17.43
CA ALA A 69 12.42 -15.94 16.33
C ALA A 69 12.91 -15.42 14.98
N ALA A 70 12.99 -14.10 14.80
CA ALA A 70 13.54 -13.48 13.59
C ALA A 70 15.01 -13.84 13.35
N LEU A 71 15.81 -13.97 14.42
CA LEU A 71 17.21 -14.40 14.35
C LEU A 71 17.34 -15.91 14.08
N ARG A 72 16.40 -16.74 14.55
CA ARG A 72 16.37 -18.19 14.24
C ARG A 72 15.96 -18.46 12.80
N ASP A 73 14.99 -17.72 12.28
CA ASP A 73 14.61 -17.79 10.87
C ASP A 73 15.74 -17.31 9.93
N ALA A 74 16.53 -16.32 10.37
CA ALA A 74 17.72 -15.89 9.66
C ALA A 74 18.85 -16.92 9.69
N SER A 75 18.96 -17.74 10.73
CA SER A 75 20.00 -18.79 10.85
C SER A 75 19.63 -20.12 10.17
N GLY A 76 18.35 -20.33 9.86
CA GLY A 76 17.83 -21.54 9.18
C GLY A 76 17.92 -21.53 7.66
N ILE A 77 18.42 -20.48 7.05
CA ILE A 77 18.61 -20.38 5.59
C ILE A 77 19.78 -21.27 5.20
N SER A 78 19.48 -22.44 4.67
CA SER A 78 20.47 -23.37 4.10
C SER A 78 21.35 -22.61 3.10
N ARG A 79 22.69 -22.88 3.12
CA ARG A 79 23.69 -22.27 2.24
C ARG A 79 23.31 -22.32 0.74
N ARG A 80 22.46 -23.26 0.33
CA ARG A 80 21.91 -23.34 -1.04
C ARG A 80 20.87 -22.26 -1.36
N ARG A 81 20.12 -21.72 -0.37
CA ARG A 81 19.17 -20.62 -0.58
C ARG A 81 19.83 -19.24 -0.52
N ALA A 82 20.98 -19.13 0.16
CA ALA A 82 21.76 -17.88 0.22
C ALA A 82 22.38 -17.50 -1.13
N ILE A 83 22.63 -18.47 -2.03
CA ILE A 83 23.22 -18.20 -3.37
C ILE A 83 22.19 -17.58 -4.34
N PHE A 84 20.89 -17.84 -4.14
CA PHE A 84 19.83 -17.20 -4.95
C PHE A 84 19.32 -15.87 -4.38
N GLY A 85 19.66 -15.52 -3.15
CA GLY A 85 19.27 -14.26 -2.49
C GLY A 85 20.26 -13.11 -2.74
N LEU A 86 21.47 -13.37 -3.21
CA LEU A 86 22.53 -12.38 -3.38
C LEU A 86 22.66 -11.82 -4.81
N ALA A 87 21.88 -12.30 -5.77
CA ALA A 87 21.87 -11.78 -7.14
C ALA A 87 21.03 -10.51 -7.34
N GLY A 88 20.49 -9.91 -6.29
CA GLY A 88 19.63 -8.71 -6.32
C GLY A 88 20.16 -7.49 -5.56
N ALA A 89 21.33 -7.57 -4.93
CA ALA A 89 21.93 -6.40 -4.29
C ALA A 89 22.87 -5.67 -5.27
N ALA A 90 22.33 -5.18 -6.38
CA ALA A 90 23.01 -4.16 -7.17
C ALA A 90 22.88 -2.82 -6.41
N THR A 91 23.98 -2.39 -5.87
CA THR A 91 24.20 -1.13 -5.17
C THR A 91 23.62 0.03 -5.97
N ALA A 92 22.49 0.56 -5.55
CA ALA A 92 22.02 1.87 -5.95
C ALA A 92 22.69 2.92 -5.04
N ALA A 93 23.93 3.21 -5.33
CA ALA A 93 24.55 4.45 -4.87
C ALA A 93 24.10 5.56 -5.83
N GLY A 94 23.17 6.42 -5.38
CA GLY A 94 22.87 7.70 -6.01
C GLY A 94 22.01 7.63 -7.27
N GLY A 95 20.70 7.88 -7.13
CA GLY A 95 19.78 8.10 -8.25
C GLY A 95 18.77 6.96 -8.45
N GLY A 96 17.48 7.26 -8.30
CA GLY A 96 16.30 6.42 -8.36
C GLY A 96 16.31 5.18 -9.26
N GLY A 97 17.05 4.16 -8.88
CA GLY A 97 17.14 2.89 -9.60
C GLY A 97 15.87 2.06 -9.43
N VAL A 98 15.36 1.51 -10.54
CA VAL A 98 14.31 0.48 -10.52
C VAL A 98 14.99 -0.86 -10.28
N ALA A 99 14.84 -1.44 -9.08
CA ALA A 99 15.22 -2.82 -8.86
C ALA A 99 14.11 -3.75 -9.37
N VAL A 100 14.46 -4.78 -10.14
CA VAL A 100 13.51 -5.81 -10.59
C VAL A 100 13.71 -7.05 -9.75
N MET A 101 12.68 -7.48 -9.04
CA MET A 101 12.71 -8.67 -8.17
C MET A 101 11.67 -9.69 -8.61
N MET A 102 12.03 -10.97 -8.57
CA MET A 102 11.08 -12.07 -8.83
C MET A 102 10.44 -12.51 -7.51
N ALA A 103 9.15 -12.31 -7.35
CA ALA A 103 8.37 -12.80 -6.21
C ALA A 103 7.95 -14.26 -6.49
N SER A 104 8.80 -15.20 -6.18
CA SER A 104 8.61 -16.62 -6.57
C SER A 104 7.94 -17.50 -5.52
N ALA A 105 7.60 -16.96 -4.33
CA ALA A 105 7.05 -17.77 -3.24
C ALA A 105 5.64 -17.34 -2.85
N ALA A 106 4.75 -18.30 -2.67
CA ALA A 106 3.47 -18.09 -1.99
C ALA A 106 3.74 -17.51 -0.58
N GLY A 107 3.13 -16.37 -0.24
CA GLY A 107 3.34 -15.68 1.03
C GLY A 107 4.52 -14.68 1.04
N ALA A 108 5.12 -14.35 -0.09
CA ALA A 108 6.20 -13.36 -0.17
C ALA A 108 5.73 -11.96 0.26
N THR A 109 6.57 -11.27 1.03
CA THR A 109 6.38 -9.86 1.35
C THR A 109 7.42 -9.02 0.63
N ILE A 110 6.96 -8.05 -0.16
CA ILE A 110 7.80 -7.11 -0.89
C ILE A 110 7.71 -5.77 -0.17
N ARG A 111 8.84 -5.11 0.07
CA ARG A 111 8.92 -3.83 0.79
C ARG A 111 9.84 -2.88 0.06
N THR A 112 9.60 -1.60 0.27
CA THR A 112 10.46 -0.49 -0.17
C THR A 112 10.77 0.44 1.00
N SER A 113 11.98 0.97 1.01
CA SER A 113 12.45 2.01 1.93
C SER A 113 12.07 3.41 1.44
N ALA A 114 12.40 4.46 2.22
CA ALA A 114 12.27 5.84 1.77
C ALA A 114 13.14 6.09 0.52
N GLY A 115 12.58 6.77 -0.48
CA GLY A 115 13.25 7.04 -1.76
C GLY A 115 13.40 5.82 -2.70
N GLU A 116 13.10 4.60 -2.23
CA GLU A 116 13.21 3.38 -3.01
C GLU A 116 11.94 3.11 -3.81
N ARG A 117 12.08 2.79 -5.09
CA ARG A 117 11.03 2.27 -5.95
C ARG A 117 11.42 0.89 -6.46
N LEU A 118 10.51 -0.08 -6.37
CA LEU A 118 10.78 -1.45 -6.75
C LEU A 118 9.69 -1.97 -7.70
N THR A 119 10.10 -2.56 -8.81
CA THR A 119 9.20 -3.33 -9.66
C THR A 119 9.48 -4.83 -9.49
N ALA A 120 8.45 -5.59 -9.14
CA ALA A 120 8.53 -7.03 -8.97
C ALA A 120 7.62 -7.76 -9.96
N GLN A 121 8.12 -8.84 -10.52
CA GLN A 121 7.33 -9.78 -11.30
C GLN A 121 6.61 -10.75 -10.37
N LEU A 122 5.32 -10.95 -10.60
CA LEU A 122 4.49 -11.89 -9.86
C LEU A 122 4.49 -13.26 -10.55
N PRO A 123 4.13 -14.35 -9.84
CA PRO A 123 4.24 -15.72 -10.38
C PRO A 123 3.42 -16.01 -11.64
N ASP A 124 2.41 -15.21 -11.93
CA ASP A 124 1.55 -15.31 -13.12
C ASP A 124 2.04 -14.49 -14.31
N GLY A 125 3.18 -13.80 -14.17
CA GLY A 125 3.72 -12.88 -15.16
C GLY A 125 3.11 -11.47 -15.13
N SER A 126 2.25 -11.18 -14.16
CA SER A 126 1.85 -9.82 -13.81
C SER A 126 3.00 -9.07 -13.16
N SER A 127 2.92 -7.74 -13.10
CA SER A 127 3.91 -6.95 -12.37
C SER A 127 3.28 -6.03 -11.34
N VAL A 128 4.05 -5.75 -10.29
CA VAL A 128 3.72 -4.74 -9.29
C VAL A 128 4.89 -3.76 -9.15
N THR A 129 4.60 -2.48 -9.24
CA THR A 129 5.56 -1.42 -8.91
C THR A 129 5.16 -0.80 -7.58
N LEU A 130 6.07 -0.82 -6.61
CA LEU A 130 5.88 -0.22 -5.30
C LEU A 130 6.50 1.17 -5.27
N ALA A 131 5.75 2.14 -4.75
CA ALA A 131 6.27 3.45 -4.38
C ALA A 131 7.17 3.32 -3.13
N PRO A 132 7.93 4.35 -2.76
CA PRO A 132 8.65 4.39 -1.50
C PRO A 132 7.74 4.16 -0.28
N LEU A 133 8.32 3.61 0.79
CA LEU A 133 7.61 3.32 2.05
C LEU A 133 6.36 2.45 1.84
N SER A 134 6.46 1.44 0.98
CA SER A 134 5.35 0.58 0.64
C SER A 134 5.62 -0.88 0.99
N ARG A 135 4.56 -1.59 1.34
CA ARG A 135 4.63 -3.02 1.65
C ARG A 135 3.45 -3.76 1.07
N VAL A 136 3.76 -4.80 0.32
CA VAL A 136 2.79 -5.69 -0.33
C VAL A 136 3.05 -7.11 0.11
N ARG A 137 1.99 -7.83 0.47
CA ARG A 137 2.00 -9.26 0.72
C ARG A 137 1.37 -9.99 -0.46
N VAL A 138 2.10 -10.94 -1.03
CA VAL A 138 1.69 -11.73 -2.20
C VAL A 138 1.26 -13.12 -1.73
N GLN A 139 0.07 -13.55 -2.10
CA GLN A 139 -0.51 -14.86 -1.79
C GLN A 139 -0.99 -15.49 -3.09
N TYR A 140 -0.12 -16.26 -3.73
CA TYR A 140 -0.41 -16.96 -4.97
C TYR A 140 -0.37 -18.46 -4.72
N ASP A 141 -1.41 -19.15 -5.15
CA ASP A 141 -1.50 -20.61 -5.20
C ASP A 141 -2.18 -21.05 -6.51
N ALA A 142 -2.49 -22.34 -6.64
CA ALA A 142 -3.12 -22.87 -7.84
C ALA A 142 -4.52 -22.25 -8.10
N GLN A 143 -5.24 -21.83 -7.04
CA GLN A 143 -6.60 -21.31 -7.10
C GLN A 143 -6.66 -19.78 -6.98
N ARG A 144 -5.66 -19.15 -6.35
CA ARG A 144 -5.72 -17.75 -5.91
C ARG A 144 -4.58 -16.91 -6.48
N ARG A 145 -4.91 -15.72 -6.94
CA ARG A 145 -3.98 -14.63 -7.27
C ARG A 145 -4.33 -13.44 -6.38
N ARG A 146 -3.86 -13.47 -5.12
CA ARG A 146 -4.22 -12.44 -4.13
C ARG A 146 -3.00 -11.61 -3.75
N VAL A 147 -3.19 -10.31 -3.65
CA VAL A 147 -2.19 -9.36 -3.17
C VAL A 147 -2.86 -8.43 -2.15
N ARG A 148 -2.17 -8.16 -1.03
CA ARG A 148 -2.61 -7.19 -0.03
C ARG A 148 -1.62 -6.04 0.02
N LEU A 149 -2.08 -4.82 -0.23
CA LEU A 149 -1.32 -3.61 0.10
C LEU A 149 -1.49 -3.34 1.59
N VAL A 150 -0.39 -3.48 2.34
CA VAL A 150 -0.37 -3.30 3.80
C VAL A 150 -0.15 -1.83 4.15
N GLU A 151 0.74 -1.17 3.41
CA GLU A 151 1.05 0.25 3.56
C GLU A 151 1.59 0.84 2.26
N GLY A 152 1.48 2.14 2.10
CA GLY A 152 2.07 2.85 0.98
C GLY A 152 1.21 2.86 -0.27
N GLN A 153 1.84 2.67 -1.43
CA GLN A 153 1.22 2.76 -2.74
C GLN A 153 1.82 1.73 -3.69
N ALA A 154 0.98 1.11 -4.52
CA ALA A 154 1.40 0.14 -5.51
C ALA A 154 0.63 0.32 -6.82
N TYR A 155 1.31 0.13 -7.92
CA TYR A 155 0.73 0.06 -9.24
C TYR A 155 0.82 -1.37 -9.75
N PHE A 156 -0.29 -1.88 -10.24
CA PHE A 156 -0.40 -3.23 -10.76
C PHE A 156 -0.63 -3.20 -12.26
N ASP A 157 0.14 -4.01 -12.98
CA ASP A 157 -0.09 -4.37 -14.38
C ASP A 157 -0.40 -5.86 -14.43
N MET A 158 -1.69 -6.17 -14.52
CA MET A 158 -2.22 -7.50 -14.32
C MET A 158 -2.45 -8.22 -15.64
N ARG A 159 -1.78 -9.35 -15.79
CA ARG A 159 -1.99 -10.25 -16.93
C ARG A 159 -3.42 -10.80 -16.93
N SER A 160 -4.04 -10.80 -18.12
CA SER A 160 -5.40 -11.33 -18.26
C SER A 160 -5.42 -12.85 -17.99
N ALA A 161 -6.33 -13.25 -17.07
CA ALA A 161 -6.63 -14.65 -16.76
C ALA A 161 -8.08 -14.76 -16.29
N PRO A 162 -9.04 -14.95 -17.21
CA PRO A 162 -10.47 -14.98 -16.90
C PRO A 162 -10.85 -16.06 -15.89
N ASP A 163 -10.25 -17.24 -16.01
CA ASP A 163 -10.56 -18.40 -15.17
C ASP A 163 -9.98 -18.31 -13.75
N ARG A 164 -9.07 -17.35 -13.52
CA ARG A 164 -8.39 -17.16 -12.24
C ARG A 164 -8.30 -15.68 -11.88
N PRO A 165 -9.39 -15.05 -11.39
CA PRO A 165 -9.45 -13.63 -11.09
C PRO A 165 -8.37 -13.19 -10.08
N PHE A 166 -7.84 -12.00 -10.29
CA PHE A 166 -6.90 -11.36 -9.40
C PHE A 166 -7.64 -10.61 -8.30
N GLN A 167 -7.14 -10.72 -7.07
CA GLN A 167 -7.69 -10.08 -5.88
C GLN A 167 -6.68 -9.10 -5.30
N VAL A 168 -7.09 -7.85 -5.12
CA VAL A 168 -6.31 -6.84 -4.40
C VAL A 168 -7.08 -6.42 -3.16
N VAL A 169 -6.43 -6.55 -2.00
CA VAL A 169 -6.95 -6.04 -0.73
C VAL A 169 -6.17 -4.78 -0.36
N VAL A 170 -6.87 -3.70 -0.09
CA VAL A 170 -6.30 -2.43 0.36
C VAL A 170 -7.21 -1.80 1.42
N GLY A 171 -6.72 -1.74 2.67
CA GLY A 171 -7.57 -1.37 3.79
C GLY A 171 -8.78 -2.31 3.89
N VAL A 172 -9.97 -1.70 3.91
CA VAL A 172 -11.26 -2.40 3.93
C VAL A 172 -11.84 -2.67 2.54
N ALA A 173 -11.10 -2.37 1.47
CA ALA A 173 -11.54 -2.58 0.10
C ALA A 173 -10.97 -3.88 -0.47
N LEU A 174 -11.81 -4.60 -1.21
CA LEU A 174 -11.45 -5.74 -2.03
C LEU A 174 -11.75 -5.41 -3.49
N ALA A 175 -10.73 -5.45 -4.34
CA ALA A 175 -10.87 -5.32 -5.78
C ALA A 175 -10.65 -6.67 -6.46
N LEU A 176 -11.52 -7.01 -7.39
CA LEU A 176 -11.51 -8.25 -8.17
C LEU A 176 -11.49 -7.92 -9.66
N GLY A 177 -10.58 -8.53 -10.40
CA GLY A 177 -10.50 -8.37 -11.85
C GLY A 177 -9.83 -9.54 -12.54
N THR A 178 -10.01 -9.63 -13.84
CA THR A 178 -9.39 -10.68 -14.68
C THR A 178 -8.06 -10.22 -15.27
N GLY A 179 -7.81 -8.92 -15.30
CA GLY A 179 -6.62 -8.25 -15.83
C GLY A 179 -6.80 -6.75 -15.82
N GLY A 180 -5.80 -6.01 -16.29
CA GLY A 180 -5.85 -4.55 -16.39
C GLY A 180 -4.78 -3.85 -15.53
N ARG A 181 -4.79 -2.51 -15.57
CA ARG A 181 -3.82 -1.66 -14.90
C ARG A 181 -4.51 -0.77 -13.88
N PHE A 182 -4.03 -0.74 -12.66
CA PHE A 182 -4.62 0.05 -11.59
C PHE A 182 -3.59 0.46 -10.54
N ASN A 183 -3.86 1.58 -9.92
CA ASN A 183 -3.06 2.12 -8.84
C ASN A 183 -3.86 2.03 -7.53
N VAL A 184 -3.22 1.56 -6.48
CA VAL A 184 -3.81 1.50 -5.13
C VAL A 184 -2.93 2.25 -4.15
N THR A 185 -3.57 2.97 -3.23
CA THR A 185 -2.88 3.75 -2.20
C THR A 185 -3.56 3.52 -0.87
N MET A 186 -2.78 3.23 0.16
CA MET A 186 -3.29 3.19 1.53
C MET A 186 -3.40 4.61 2.08
N VAL A 187 -4.57 5.00 2.54
CA VAL A 187 -4.84 6.29 3.17
C VAL A 187 -5.49 6.04 4.53
N GLY A 188 -4.71 6.13 5.60
CA GLY A 188 -5.17 5.70 6.92
C GLY A 188 -5.57 4.22 6.92
N VAL A 189 -6.81 3.93 7.31
CA VAL A 189 -7.39 2.57 7.31
C VAL A 189 -8.17 2.27 6.03
N THR A 190 -8.29 3.23 5.12
CA THR A 190 -9.03 3.08 3.87
C THR A 190 -8.10 2.96 2.67
N GLY A 191 -8.57 2.28 1.64
CA GLY A 191 -7.86 2.19 0.37
C GLY A 191 -8.41 3.17 -0.66
N LEU A 192 -7.52 3.72 -1.48
CA LEU A 192 -7.86 4.42 -2.70
C LEU A 192 -7.50 3.52 -3.87
N ILE A 193 -8.45 3.28 -4.76
CA ILE A 193 -8.29 2.44 -5.95
C ILE A 193 -8.61 3.28 -7.17
N LEU A 194 -7.66 3.40 -8.10
CA LEU A 194 -7.77 4.11 -9.36
C LEU A 194 -7.59 3.12 -10.50
N ILE A 195 -8.56 3.04 -11.40
CA ILE A 195 -8.48 2.20 -12.59
C ILE A 195 -7.81 2.99 -13.71
N VAL A 196 -6.64 2.54 -14.14
CA VAL A 196 -5.87 3.15 -15.22
C VAL A 196 -6.25 2.54 -16.56
N ASP A 197 -6.51 1.23 -16.57
CA ASP A 197 -6.95 0.51 -17.76
C ASP A 197 -7.72 -0.76 -17.37
N GLY A 198 -8.80 -1.05 -18.08
CA GLY A 198 -9.65 -2.22 -17.82
C GLY A 198 -10.79 -1.97 -16.85
N ALA A 199 -11.14 -2.99 -16.07
CA ALA A 199 -12.22 -2.90 -15.10
C ALA A 199 -12.00 -3.82 -13.88
N LEU A 200 -12.38 -3.33 -12.70
CA LEU A 200 -12.40 -4.09 -11.46
C LEU A 200 -13.78 -4.04 -10.80
N ALA A 201 -14.19 -5.14 -10.20
CA ALA A 201 -15.30 -5.15 -9.26
C ALA A 201 -14.75 -4.81 -7.87
N VAL A 202 -15.18 -3.71 -7.27
CA VAL A 202 -14.73 -3.25 -5.95
C VAL A 202 -15.85 -3.44 -4.95
N ALA A 203 -15.52 -4.09 -3.83
CA ALA A 203 -16.40 -4.32 -2.68
C ALA A 203 -15.74 -3.80 -1.39
N GLY A 204 -16.51 -3.60 -0.35
CA GLY A 204 -16.03 -2.98 0.88
C GLY A 204 -15.83 -1.47 0.68
N ALA A 205 -14.87 -0.86 1.37
CA ALA A 205 -14.63 0.59 1.33
C ALA A 205 -15.89 1.44 1.65
N GLY A 206 -16.85 0.87 2.40
CA GLY A 206 -18.12 1.53 2.72
C GLY A 206 -19.14 1.57 1.58
N LEU A 207 -18.90 0.84 0.48
CA LEU A 207 -19.89 0.66 -0.57
C LEU A 207 -21.01 -0.28 -0.09
N ALA A 208 -22.27 0.14 -0.28
CA ALA A 208 -23.44 -0.67 0.10
C ALA A 208 -23.55 -1.99 -0.70
N ALA A 209 -22.93 -2.05 -1.89
CA ALA A 209 -22.86 -3.23 -2.75
C ALA A 209 -21.58 -3.16 -3.62
N PRO A 210 -21.08 -4.31 -4.10
CA PRO A 210 -19.96 -4.34 -5.05
C PRO A 210 -20.27 -3.52 -6.30
N ARG A 211 -19.31 -2.72 -6.74
CA ARG A 211 -19.42 -1.88 -7.94
C ARG A 211 -18.34 -2.21 -8.94
N ARG A 212 -18.70 -2.25 -10.20
CA ARG A 212 -17.75 -2.31 -11.30
C ARG A 212 -17.21 -0.91 -11.57
N LEU A 213 -15.90 -0.73 -11.43
CA LEU A 213 -15.17 0.45 -11.84
C LEU A 213 -14.48 0.17 -13.17
N THR A 214 -14.40 1.19 -14.02
CA THR A 214 -13.77 1.13 -15.34
C THR A 214 -12.66 2.18 -15.43
N THR A 215 -11.90 2.14 -16.51
CA THR A 215 -10.84 3.10 -16.83
C THR A 215 -11.24 4.53 -16.50
N GLY A 216 -10.37 5.26 -15.83
CA GLY A 216 -10.59 6.64 -15.42
C GLY A 216 -11.44 6.80 -14.16
N GLN A 217 -11.88 5.72 -13.51
CA GLN A 217 -12.66 5.83 -12.28
C GLN A 217 -11.79 5.55 -11.06
N MET A 218 -12.05 6.31 -10.00
CA MET A 218 -11.41 6.21 -8.70
C MET A 218 -12.45 6.06 -7.59
N VAL A 219 -12.14 5.27 -6.59
CA VAL A 219 -12.91 5.17 -5.34
C VAL A 219 -11.99 5.25 -4.13
N SER A 220 -12.43 5.92 -3.08
CA SER A 220 -11.73 6.00 -1.80
C SER A 220 -12.71 5.94 -0.64
N GLY A 221 -12.45 5.04 0.32
CA GLY A 221 -13.28 4.90 1.50
C GLY A 221 -14.75 4.70 1.16
N GLN A 222 -15.61 5.44 1.86
CA GLN A 222 -17.07 5.41 1.65
C GLN A 222 -17.56 6.33 0.52
N ALA A 223 -16.64 6.98 -0.20
CA ALA A 223 -17.00 7.91 -1.27
C ALA A 223 -17.63 7.19 -2.46
N ARG A 224 -18.50 7.90 -3.18
CA ARG A 224 -18.96 7.43 -4.49
C ARG A 224 -17.79 7.40 -5.47
N PRO A 225 -17.75 6.44 -6.40
CA PRO A 225 -16.76 6.45 -7.47
C PRO A 225 -16.78 7.78 -8.22
N LYS A 226 -15.58 8.36 -8.41
CA LYS A 226 -15.38 9.62 -9.14
C LYS A 226 -14.70 9.33 -10.48
N ALA A 227 -15.19 9.92 -11.54
CA ALA A 227 -14.48 9.96 -12.82
C ALA A 227 -13.32 10.96 -12.72
N MET A 228 -12.15 10.58 -13.24
CA MET A 228 -10.94 11.38 -13.28
C MET A 228 -10.67 11.84 -14.70
N ALA A 229 -10.21 13.08 -14.86
CA ALA A 229 -9.70 13.55 -16.14
C ALA A 229 -8.38 12.83 -16.51
N ALA A 230 -8.07 12.73 -17.79
CA ALA A 230 -6.84 12.08 -18.25
C ALA A 230 -5.57 12.69 -17.61
N ALA A 231 -5.53 14.03 -17.51
CA ALA A 231 -4.42 14.74 -16.87
C ALA A 231 -4.24 14.38 -15.39
N ASP A 232 -5.34 14.13 -14.64
CA ASP A 232 -5.29 13.70 -13.25
C ASP A 232 -4.81 12.25 -13.14
N LEU A 233 -5.20 11.39 -14.08
CA LEU A 233 -4.69 10.01 -14.16
C LEU A 233 -3.17 9.98 -14.33
N ASP A 234 -2.66 10.78 -15.26
CA ASP A 234 -1.23 10.92 -15.52
C ASP A 234 -0.51 11.45 -14.29
N ALA A 235 -1.05 12.47 -13.63
CA ALA A 235 -0.49 13.04 -12.41
C ALA A 235 -0.41 12.01 -11.27
N LEU A 236 -1.50 11.27 -11.04
CA LEU A 236 -1.59 10.26 -9.98
C LEU A 236 -0.70 9.03 -10.22
N THR A 237 -0.24 8.82 -11.45
CA THR A 237 0.61 7.68 -11.82
C THR A 237 2.04 8.06 -12.21
N ALA A 238 2.36 9.36 -12.32
CA ALA A 238 3.66 9.89 -12.73
C ALA A 238 4.84 9.46 -11.82
N TRP A 239 4.53 9.12 -10.55
CA TRP A 239 5.53 8.62 -9.61
C TRP A 239 6.25 7.35 -10.11
N ARG A 240 5.60 6.54 -10.95
CA ARG A 240 6.21 5.37 -11.59
C ARG A 240 7.36 5.76 -12.51
N ASP A 241 7.30 6.95 -13.06
CA ASP A 241 8.29 7.50 -13.98
C ASP A 241 9.27 8.45 -13.26
N GLY A 242 9.27 8.42 -11.92
CA GLY A 242 10.17 9.24 -11.12
C GLY A 242 9.75 10.70 -10.99
N ARG A 243 8.48 11.03 -11.24
CA ARG A 243 7.96 12.40 -11.23
C ARG A 243 6.81 12.56 -10.26
N LEU A 244 6.72 13.74 -9.66
CA LEU A 244 5.55 14.24 -8.96
C LEU A 244 4.93 15.35 -9.80
N VAL A 245 3.64 15.27 -10.05
CA VAL A 245 2.90 16.27 -10.81
C VAL A 245 1.89 16.92 -9.87
N PHE A 246 1.95 18.23 -9.78
CA PHE A 246 1.07 19.05 -8.96
C PHE A 246 0.25 19.98 -9.83
N ASN A 247 -0.99 20.22 -9.44
CA ASN A 247 -1.89 21.16 -10.08
C ASN A 247 -2.57 21.97 -8.97
N ASP A 248 -2.24 23.25 -8.89
CA ASP A 248 -2.75 24.16 -7.85
C ASP A 248 -2.71 23.57 -6.43
N THR A 249 -1.62 22.85 -6.11
CA THR A 249 -1.49 22.06 -4.87
C THR A 249 -0.86 22.91 -3.77
N PRO A 250 -1.44 22.96 -2.55
CA PRO A 250 -0.86 23.68 -1.42
C PRO A 250 0.55 23.20 -1.08
N LEU A 251 1.47 24.12 -0.78
CA LEU A 251 2.86 23.79 -0.44
C LEU A 251 3.02 22.73 0.64
N PRO A 252 2.22 22.70 1.73
CA PRO A 252 2.31 21.62 2.72
C PRO A 252 2.05 20.23 2.15
N GLN A 253 1.12 20.10 1.20
CA GLN A 253 0.84 18.83 0.53
C GLN A 253 1.97 18.45 -0.43
N VAL A 254 2.55 19.42 -1.11
CA VAL A 254 3.72 19.23 -1.97
C VAL A 254 4.92 18.76 -1.16
N ALA A 255 5.21 19.41 -0.01
CA ALA A 255 6.29 19.01 0.89
C ALA A 255 6.07 17.57 1.42
N ALA A 256 4.85 17.24 1.85
CA ALA A 256 4.52 15.89 2.29
C ALA A 256 4.70 14.84 1.18
N ALA A 257 4.40 15.19 -0.08
CA ALA A 257 4.65 14.32 -1.22
C ALA A 257 6.16 14.11 -1.43
N PHE A 258 6.96 15.17 -1.47
CA PHE A 258 8.42 15.02 -1.56
C PHE A 258 8.98 14.18 -0.43
N ASN A 259 8.56 14.44 0.81
CA ASN A 259 9.02 13.71 2.00
C ASN A 259 8.72 12.21 1.95
N ARG A 260 7.68 11.83 1.22
CA ARG A 260 7.38 10.42 0.99
C ARG A 260 8.30 9.77 -0.04
N TYR A 261 8.61 10.49 -1.11
CA TYR A 261 9.31 9.92 -2.27
C TYR A 261 10.81 10.20 -2.29
N SER A 262 11.28 11.21 -1.58
CA SER A 262 12.68 11.60 -1.49
C SER A 262 13.33 11.14 -0.19
N SER A 263 14.64 10.88 -0.22
CA SER A 263 15.45 10.77 1.00
C SER A 263 15.68 12.13 1.66
N ASP A 264 15.67 13.21 0.85
CA ASP A 264 15.73 14.57 1.35
C ASP A 264 14.36 15.03 1.82
N GLN A 265 14.30 15.68 2.97
CA GLN A 265 13.09 16.10 3.64
C GLN A 265 12.89 17.62 3.55
N LEU A 266 11.66 18.04 3.34
CA LEU A 266 11.25 19.44 3.38
C LEU A 266 10.49 19.70 4.68
N SER A 267 11.00 20.58 5.51
CA SER A 267 10.34 21.07 6.71
C SER A 267 9.78 22.47 6.44
N LEU A 268 8.56 22.72 6.84
CA LEU A 268 7.94 24.04 6.73
C LEU A 268 7.91 24.68 8.11
N ALA A 269 8.54 25.84 8.27
CA ALA A 269 8.38 26.63 9.47
C ALA A 269 6.92 27.08 9.63
N PRO A 270 6.43 27.27 10.86
CA PRO A 270 5.09 27.79 11.08
C PRO A 270 4.92 29.17 10.43
N GLY A 271 3.92 29.33 9.55
CA GLY A 271 3.61 30.59 8.90
C GLY A 271 2.39 30.46 7.99
N ALA A 272 1.50 31.45 8.03
CA ALA A 272 0.28 31.44 7.22
C ALA A 272 0.60 31.55 5.72
N ARG A 273 1.58 32.37 5.36
CA ARG A 273 1.96 32.63 3.98
C ARG A 273 2.45 31.38 3.24
N LEU A 274 3.17 30.47 3.92
CA LEU A 274 3.62 29.20 3.30
C LEU A 274 2.44 28.29 2.95
N ASN A 275 1.36 28.33 3.73
CA ASN A 275 0.16 27.53 3.49
C ASN A 275 -0.64 28.01 2.26
N ASP A 276 -0.48 29.28 1.89
CA ASP A 276 -1.18 29.89 0.76
C ASP A 276 -0.45 29.69 -0.58
N ILE A 277 0.82 29.29 -0.53
CA ILE A 277 1.61 29.02 -1.74
C ILE A 277 1.00 27.82 -2.46
N ARG A 278 0.70 28.02 -3.75
CA ARG A 278 0.17 26.99 -4.65
C ARG A 278 1.20 26.61 -5.69
N ILE A 279 1.38 25.34 -5.89
CA ILE A 279 2.37 24.77 -6.80
C ILE A 279 1.68 24.04 -7.95
N SER A 280 2.11 24.41 -9.17
CA SER A 280 1.75 23.68 -10.38
C SER A 280 3.04 23.33 -11.14
N GLY A 281 3.13 22.09 -11.62
CA GLY A 281 4.28 21.65 -12.39
C GLY A 281 4.61 20.18 -12.19
N SER A 282 5.64 19.72 -12.92
CA SER A 282 6.18 18.38 -12.85
C SER A 282 7.59 18.42 -12.32
N PHE A 283 7.87 17.69 -11.26
CA PHE A 283 9.13 17.67 -10.56
C PHE A 283 9.66 16.24 -10.45
N ARG A 284 10.97 16.07 -10.43
CA ARG A 284 11.55 14.78 -10.04
C ARG A 284 11.28 14.54 -8.57
N TYR A 285 10.85 13.34 -8.21
CA TYR A 285 10.51 13.05 -6.82
C TYR A 285 11.74 13.02 -5.87
N ASP A 286 12.93 12.77 -6.41
CA ASP A 286 14.21 12.83 -5.69
C ASP A 286 14.82 14.25 -5.67
N GLY A 287 14.15 15.25 -6.28
CA GLY A 287 14.60 16.63 -6.41
C GLY A 287 14.10 17.57 -5.32
N ALA A 288 13.99 17.12 -4.06
CA ALA A 288 13.50 17.98 -2.97
C ALA A 288 14.37 19.23 -2.74
N ARG A 289 15.69 19.10 -2.84
CA ARG A 289 16.62 20.22 -2.72
C ARG A 289 16.46 21.23 -3.87
N GLU A 290 16.37 20.75 -5.09
CA GLU A 290 16.17 21.58 -6.28
C GLU A 290 14.82 22.30 -6.20
N PHE A 291 13.79 21.63 -5.71
CA PHE A 291 12.48 22.21 -5.45
C PHE A 291 12.54 23.31 -4.37
N ALA A 292 13.22 23.07 -3.25
CA ALA A 292 13.42 24.09 -2.21
C ALA A 292 14.14 25.34 -2.77
N ASN A 293 15.16 25.15 -3.58
CA ASN A 293 15.85 26.27 -4.25
C ASN A 293 14.93 27.02 -5.23
N ALA A 294 14.07 26.32 -5.98
CA ALA A 294 13.09 26.95 -6.86
C ALA A 294 12.07 27.79 -6.07
N LEU A 295 11.65 27.34 -4.91
CA LEU A 295 10.76 28.12 -4.03
C LEU A 295 11.45 29.40 -3.55
N ARG A 296 12.74 29.34 -3.19
CA ARG A 296 13.50 30.53 -2.78
C ARG A 296 13.54 31.59 -3.87
N VAL A 297 13.73 31.17 -5.12
CA VAL A 297 13.83 32.10 -6.26
C VAL A 297 12.43 32.60 -6.68
N GLY A 298 11.45 31.72 -6.75
CA GLY A 298 10.11 32.05 -7.29
C GLY A 298 9.18 32.75 -6.30
N PHE A 299 9.29 32.42 -5.02
CA PHE A 299 8.39 32.94 -3.97
C PHE A 299 9.08 33.80 -2.93
N GLY A 300 10.41 33.97 -3.01
CA GLY A 300 11.16 34.79 -2.07
C GLY A 300 11.20 34.25 -0.64
N VAL A 301 10.94 32.97 -0.46
CA VAL A 301 11.03 32.30 0.84
C VAL A 301 12.48 32.03 1.22
N ARG A 302 12.77 31.97 2.51
CA ARG A 302 14.07 31.54 3.01
C ARG A 302 14.16 30.03 2.96
N VAL A 303 15.29 29.50 2.52
CA VAL A 303 15.60 28.07 2.51
C VAL A 303 16.91 27.85 3.22
N GLN A 304 16.90 27.04 4.24
CA GLN A 304 18.07 26.71 5.05
C GLN A 304 18.22 25.20 5.17
N GLN A 305 19.43 24.70 5.02
CA GLN A 305 19.74 23.31 5.34
C GLN A 305 19.94 23.16 6.85
N VAL A 306 19.07 22.36 7.50
CA VAL A 306 19.09 22.12 8.95
C VAL A 306 20.03 20.97 9.29
N ASP A 307 20.02 19.92 8.47
CA ASP A 307 20.89 18.77 8.57
C ASP A 307 21.25 18.21 7.18
N ARG A 308 21.90 17.03 7.11
CA ARG A 308 22.38 16.47 5.84
C ARG A 308 21.29 16.22 4.81
N THR A 309 20.05 16.00 5.26
CA THR A 309 18.92 15.59 4.43
C THR A 309 17.70 16.49 4.59
N THR A 310 17.69 17.43 5.54
CA THR A 310 16.51 18.26 5.83
C THR A 310 16.73 19.72 5.42
N TRP A 311 15.79 20.22 4.64
CA TRP A 311 15.72 21.60 4.16
C TRP A 311 14.51 22.28 4.78
N GLU A 312 14.75 23.31 5.60
CA GLU A 312 13.70 24.14 6.18
C GLU A 312 13.34 25.28 5.24
N ILE A 313 12.04 25.48 5.05
CA ILE A 313 11.44 26.57 4.27
C ILE A 313 10.74 27.48 5.26
N ALA A 314 11.09 28.76 5.27
CA ALA A 314 10.53 29.80 6.15
C ALA A 314 10.12 31.04 5.34
N GLU A 315 9.31 31.91 5.94
CA GLU A 315 8.91 33.19 5.35
C GLU A 315 10.08 34.17 5.21
#